data_b5a9a4fd9c25751a984997f03f70b0b3
#
_entry.id   b5a9a4fd9c25751a984997f03f70b0b3
#
_cell.length_a   1.000
_cell.length_b   1.000
_cell.length_c   1.000
_cell.angle_alpha   90.00
_cell.angle_beta   90.00
_cell.angle_gamma   90.00
#
_symmetry.space_group_name_H-M   'P 1'
#
loop_
_entity.id
_entity.type
_entity.pdbx_description
1 polymer ?
#
loop_
_entity_poly.entity_id
_entity_poly.type
_entity_poly.pdbx_seq_one_letter_code
_entity_poly.pdbx_strand_id
1 'polypeptide(L)'
;MQRTEPMTILVVDDHPVVLRGIRALLSASFSDACIVEASGAEEAEAVLSRRNIDIMITDLDLNGASGLALIRHVRQVMPAAQVVIYTMHEEAWTVSEMADADTEAVVMKSDNAGELVMAVRSLSAGKGYYSPTFCRLMGAQKQQPGRLSRREVEVIELTARGLPATEMAVRLGISANTIEFHRRRIMQKLGVANAAEMVRRATELGWKVNI
;
A
#
# COMPACT_ATOMS: atom_id res chain seq x y z
N MET A 1 9.47 22.47 -6.22
CA MET A 1 9.48 22.36 -7.69
C MET A 1 8.09 21.93 -8.12
N GLN A 2 7.36 22.77 -8.84
CA GLN A 2 6.08 22.39 -9.45
C GLN A 2 6.36 21.38 -10.56
N ARG A 3 5.69 20.26 -10.51
CA ARG A 3 5.74 19.22 -11.53
C ARG A 3 5.13 19.80 -12.81
N THR A 4 5.87 19.80 -13.90
CA THR A 4 5.43 20.33 -15.23
C THR A 4 4.63 19.29 -16.03
N GLU A 5 4.67 18.02 -15.65
CA GLU A 5 3.95 16.95 -16.33
C GLU A 5 2.68 16.53 -15.54
N PRO A 6 1.58 16.20 -16.25
CA PRO A 6 0.37 15.72 -15.61
C PRO A 6 0.62 14.42 -14.88
N MET A 7 -0.03 14.25 -13.72
CA MET A 7 0.01 13.01 -12.94
C MET A 7 -0.59 11.86 -13.76
N THR A 8 0.14 10.75 -13.88
CA THR A 8 -0.32 9.56 -14.61
C THR A 8 -0.81 8.52 -13.60
N ILE A 9 -2.09 8.13 -13.72
CA ILE A 9 -2.74 7.12 -12.88
C ILE A 9 -3.05 5.89 -13.73
N LEU A 10 -2.52 4.74 -13.36
CA LEU A 10 -2.89 3.45 -13.95
C LEU A 10 -3.96 2.80 -13.08
N VAL A 11 -5.08 2.45 -13.68
CA VAL A 11 -6.18 1.71 -13.04
C VAL A 11 -6.24 0.31 -13.60
N VAL A 12 -6.16 -0.70 -12.73
CA VAL A 12 -6.15 -2.12 -13.09
C VAL A 12 -7.31 -2.83 -12.41
N ASP A 13 -8.26 -3.30 -13.19
CA ASP A 13 -9.44 -4.05 -12.73
C ASP A 13 -9.98 -4.87 -13.88
N ASP A 14 -10.37 -6.11 -13.65
CA ASP A 14 -10.87 -6.99 -14.70
C ASP A 14 -12.36 -6.77 -15.02
N HIS A 15 -13.02 -5.87 -14.28
CA HIS A 15 -14.41 -5.50 -14.48
C HIS A 15 -14.54 -4.17 -15.27
N PRO A 16 -14.98 -4.18 -16.54
CA PRO A 16 -15.06 -2.97 -17.36
C PRO A 16 -15.96 -1.86 -16.80
N VAL A 17 -16.97 -2.23 -15.99
CA VAL A 17 -17.86 -1.26 -15.34
C VAL A 17 -17.12 -0.50 -14.25
N VAL A 18 -16.27 -1.20 -13.49
CA VAL A 18 -15.43 -0.61 -12.43
C VAL A 18 -14.40 0.35 -13.04
N LEU A 19 -13.69 -0.08 -14.09
CA LEU A 19 -12.74 0.78 -14.81
C LEU A 19 -13.38 2.09 -15.27
N ARG A 20 -14.53 2.02 -15.95
CA ARG A 20 -15.26 3.21 -16.40
C ARG A 20 -15.72 4.09 -15.24
N GLY A 21 -16.18 3.49 -14.15
CA GLY A 21 -16.60 4.20 -12.95
C GLY A 21 -15.44 4.97 -12.30
N ILE A 22 -14.30 4.30 -12.12
CA ILE A 22 -13.10 4.91 -11.55
C ILE A 22 -12.58 6.02 -12.47
N ARG A 23 -12.51 5.79 -13.78
CA ARG A 23 -12.11 6.82 -14.75
C ARG A 23 -12.98 8.07 -14.63
N ALA A 24 -14.32 7.92 -14.63
CA ALA A 24 -15.24 9.04 -14.52
C ALA A 24 -15.03 9.81 -13.21
N LEU A 25 -14.90 9.11 -12.09
CA LEU A 25 -14.68 9.66 -10.76
C LEU A 25 -13.37 10.44 -10.68
N LEU A 26 -12.27 9.85 -11.16
CA LEU A 26 -10.95 10.47 -11.11
C LEU A 26 -10.84 11.65 -12.09
N SER A 27 -11.38 11.52 -13.30
CA SER A 27 -11.39 12.63 -14.28
C SER A 27 -12.16 13.85 -13.78
N ALA A 28 -13.26 13.64 -13.04
CA ALA A 28 -14.02 14.72 -12.41
C ALA A 28 -13.26 15.39 -11.25
N SER A 29 -12.36 14.66 -10.58
CA SER A 29 -11.66 15.12 -9.38
C SER A 29 -10.24 15.64 -9.65
N PHE A 30 -9.63 15.23 -10.76
CA PHE A 30 -8.25 15.52 -11.19
C PHE A 30 -8.23 15.80 -12.69
N SER A 31 -8.63 17.02 -13.09
CA SER A 31 -8.80 17.44 -14.49
C SER A 31 -7.55 17.28 -15.35
N ASP A 32 -6.36 17.42 -14.74
CA ASP A 32 -5.08 17.39 -15.43
C ASP A 32 -4.39 16.01 -15.36
N ALA A 33 -5.02 15.02 -14.72
CA ALA A 33 -4.45 13.68 -14.61
C ALA A 33 -4.66 12.86 -15.89
N CYS A 34 -3.61 12.15 -16.31
CA CYS A 34 -3.69 11.14 -17.36
C CYS A 34 -4.12 9.81 -16.75
N ILE A 35 -5.34 9.33 -17.04
CA ILE A 35 -5.85 8.08 -16.54
C ILE A 35 -5.69 7.00 -17.61
N VAL A 36 -4.93 5.97 -17.30
CA VAL A 36 -4.69 4.80 -18.14
C VAL A 36 -5.41 3.60 -17.50
N GLU A 37 -6.10 2.79 -18.29
CA GLU A 37 -6.81 1.61 -17.84
C GLU A 37 -6.09 0.35 -18.30
N ALA A 38 -6.16 -0.71 -17.50
CA ALA A 38 -5.74 -2.05 -17.83
C ALA A 38 -6.77 -3.06 -17.29
N SER A 39 -7.17 -4.01 -18.11
CA SER A 39 -8.17 -5.03 -17.77
C SER A 39 -7.58 -6.26 -17.07
N GLY A 40 -6.29 -6.24 -16.73
CA GLY A 40 -5.58 -7.32 -16.06
C GLY A 40 -4.09 -7.07 -15.94
N ALA A 41 -3.39 -8.03 -15.34
CA ALA A 41 -1.97 -7.91 -15.02
C ALA A 41 -1.09 -7.76 -16.27
N GLU A 42 -1.32 -8.54 -17.33
CA GLU A 42 -0.53 -8.49 -18.57
C GLU A 42 -0.61 -7.11 -19.26
N GLU A 43 -1.81 -6.55 -19.32
CA GLU A 43 -2.01 -5.22 -19.90
C GLU A 43 -1.36 -4.15 -19.02
N ALA A 44 -1.45 -4.27 -17.70
CA ALA A 44 -0.79 -3.38 -16.76
C ALA A 44 0.75 -3.42 -16.94
N GLU A 45 1.36 -4.60 -17.05
CA GLU A 45 2.79 -4.76 -17.30
C GLU A 45 3.22 -4.15 -18.64
N ALA A 46 2.40 -4.30 -19.69
CA ALA A 46 2.64 -3.67 -20.97
C ALA A 46 2.60 -2.13 -20.89
N VAL A 47 1.73 -1.56 -20.05
CA VAL A 47 1.68 -0.11 -19.79
C VAL A 47 2.92 0.33 -19.02
N LEU A 48 3.29 -0.38 -17.95
CA LEU A 48 4.46 -0.10 -17.10
C LEU A 48 5.77 -0.10 -17.90
N SER A 49 5.88 -0.94 -18.94
CA SER A 49 7.06 -0.98 -19.81
C SER A 49 7.21 0.22 -20.75
N ARG A 50 6.15 1.01 -20.93
CA ARG A 50 6.09 2.11 -21.92
C ARG A 50 5.92 3.48 -21.33
N ARG A 51 5.48 3.58 -20.07
CA ARG A 51 5.10 4.84 -19.42
C ARG A 51 5.52 4.86 -17.97
N ASN A 52 5.95 6.02 -17.49
CA ASN A 52 6.08 6.27 -16.06
C ASN A 52 4.69 6.46 -15.45
N ILE A 53 4.44 5.75 -14.36
CA ILE A 53 3.20 5.81 -13.61
C ILE A 53 3.50 6.43 -12.24
N ASP A 54 2.67 7.38 -11.86
CA ASP A 54 2.77 8.02 -10.54
C ASP A 54 2.00 7.26 -9.47
N ILE A 55 0.78 6.84 -9.84
CA ILE A 55 -0.10 6.09 -8.95
C ILE A 55 -0.67 4.91 -9.72
N MET A 56 -0.55 3.70 -9.18
CA MET A 56 -1.27 2.53 -9.64
C MET A 56 -2.41 2.23 -8.67
N ILE A 57 -3.62 2.06 -9.19
CA ILE A 57 -4.79 1.56 -8.45
C ILE A 57 -5.06 0.16 -8.98
N THR A 58 -5.06 -0.85 -8.12
CA THR A 58 -5.25 -2.24 -8.55
C THR A 58 -6.22 -2.99 -7.67
N ASP A 59 -7.05 -3.84 -8.28
CA ASP A 59 -7.73 -4.90 -7.53
C ASP A 59 -6.74 -6.00 -7.15
N LEU A 60 -7.14 -6.85 -6.23
CA LEU A 60 -6.42 -8.07 -5.86
C LEU A 60 -6.68 -9.23 -6.81
N ASP A 61 -7.88 -9.34 -7.34
CA ASP A 61 -8.27 -10.35 -8.33
C ASP A 61 -8.28 -9.77 -9.74
N LEU A 62 -7.49 -10.34 -10.63
CA LEU A 62 -7.30 -9.88 -12.00
C LEU A 62 -7.41 -11.05 -12.98
N ASN A 63 -8.62 -11.62 -13.18
CA ASN A 63 -8.85 -12.75 -14.10
C ASN A 63 -7.91 -13.93 -13.90
N GLY A 64 -7.73 -14.36 -12.63
CA GLY A 64 -6.85 -15.48 -12.27
C GLY A 64 -5.40 -15.09 -11.99
N ALA A 65 -5.02 -13.83 -12.22
CA ALA A 65 -3.76 -13.26 -11.75
C ALA A 65 -3.93 -12.57 -10.40
N SER A 66 -2.88 -12.55 -9.61
CA SER A 66 -2.88 -11.88 -8.30
C SER A 66 -2.43 -10.43 -8.40
N GLY A 67 -3.27 -9.48 -7.96
CA GLY A 67 -2.90 -8.08 -7.81
C GLY A 67 -1.70 -7.88 -6.88
N LEU A 68 -1.53 -8.73 -5.85
CA LEU A 68 -0.33 -8.71 -5.01
C LEU A 68 0.95 -9.08 -5.77
N ALA A 69 0.84 -9.95 -6.79
CA ALA A 69 1.98 -10.25 -7.67
C ALA A 69 2.32 -9.05 -8.55
N LEU A 70 1.31 -8.38 -9.10
CA LEU A 70 1.48 -7.15 -9.87
C LEU A 70 2.13 -6.05 -9.01
N ILE A 71 1.71 -5.87 -7.76
CA ILE A 71 2.32 -4.91 -6.84
C ILE A 71 3.80 -5.19 -6.64
N ARG A 72 4.18 -6.46 -6.42
CA ARG A 72 5.60 -6.86 -6.31
C ARG A 72 6.39 -6.55 -7.57
N HIS A 73 5.79 -6.77 -8.74
CA HIS A 73 6.42 -6.42 -10.03
C HIS A 73 6.63 -4.91 -10.15
N VAL A 74 5.62 -4.09 -9.86
CA VAL A 74 5.72 -2.62 -9.87
C VAL A 74 6.85 -2.13 -8.96
N ARG A 75 6.98 -2.71 -7.77
CA ARG A 75 8.08 -2.33 -6.85
C ARG A 75 9.46 -2.62 -7.40
N GLN A 76 9.60 -3.62 -8.26
CA GLN A 76 10.87 -3.95 -8.91
C GLN A 76 11.18 -3.02 -10.08
N VAL A 77 10.20 -2.75 -10.95
CA VAL A 77 10.43 -2.01 -12.19
C VAL A 77 10.21 -0.51 -12.04
N MET A 78 9.38 -0.08 -11.09
CA MET A 78 8.99 1.31 -10.89
C MET A 78 8.81 1.63 -9.37
N PRO A 79 9.87 1.56 -8.57
CA PRO A 79 9.79 1.69 -7.12
C PRO A 79 9.26 3.05 -6.62
N ALA A 80 9.27 4.08 -7.46
CA ALA A 80 8.74 5.40 -7.15
C ALA A 80 7.21 5.50 -7.33
N ALA A 81 6.59 4.57 -8.06
CA ALA A 81 5.14 4.56 -8.23
C ALA A 81 4.45 4.26 -6.90
N GLN A 82 3.46 5.06 -6.55
CA GLN A 82 2.62 4.82 -5.37
C GLN A 82 1.50 3.83 -5.73
N VAL A 83 1.13 2.97 -4.79
CA VAL A 83 0.15 1.91 -5.05
C VAL A 83 -1.05 2.03 -4.11
N VAL A 84 -2.23 1.96 -4.70
CA VAL A 84 -3.52 1.83 -4.02
C VAL A 84 -4.09 0.45 -4.30
N ILE A 85 -4.37 -0.33 -3.27
CA ILE A 85 -5.24 -1.49 -3.38
C ILE A 85 -6.68 -1.01 -3.33
N TYR A 86 -7.51 -1.42 -4.30
CA TYR A 86 -8.94 -1.11 -4.36
C TYR A 86 -9.73 -2.39 -4.58
N THR A 87 -10.27 -2.98 -3.51
CA THR A 87 -10.80 -4.35 -3.54
C THR A 87 -12.09 -4.55 -2.73
N MET A 88 -12.82 -5.63 -3.03
CA MET A 88 -13.98 -6.10 -2.24
C MET A 88 -13.60 -7.06 -1.11
N HIS A 89 -12.37 -7.54 -1.05
CA HIS A 89 -11.94 -8.58 -0.11
C HIS A 89 -11.87 -8.09 1.33
N GLU A 90 -12.74 -8.60 2.20
CA GLU A 90 -12.82 -8.26 3.63
C GLU A 90 -12.39 -9.42 4.54
N GLU A 91 -11.98 -10.55 3.97
CA GLU A 91 -11.55 -11.72 4.73
C GLU A 91 -10.30 -11.42 5.57
N ALA A 92 -10.27 -11.91 6.79
CA ALA A 92 -9.22 -11.60 7.75
C ALA A 92 -7.80 -11.90 7.23
N TRP A 93 -7.61 -13.01 6.49
CA TRP A 93 -6.31 -13.37 5.90
C TRP A 93 -5.90 -12.39 4.79
N THR A 94 -6.85 -11.98 3.92
CA THR A 94 -6.60 -11.00 2.83
C THR A 94 -6.28 -9.63 3.39
N VAL A 95 -7.01 -9.20 4.43
CA VAL A 95 -6.74 -7.94 5.14
C VAL A 95 -5.33 -7.95 5.73
N SER A 96 -4.86 -9.10 6.24
CA SER A 96 -3.48 -9.24 6.72
C SER A 96 -2.47 -9.12 5.58
N GLU A 97 -2.72 -9.78 4.45
CA GLU A 97 -1.85 -9.70 3.27
C GLU A 97 -1.78 -8.29 2.69
N MET A 98 -2.92 -7.60 2.57
CA MET A 98 -2.96 -6.20 2.14
C MET A 98 -2.16 -5.29 3.07
N ALA A 99 -2.25 -5.54 4.36
CA ALA A 99 -1.53 -4.77 5.36
C ALA A 99 -0.02 -5.03 5.35
N ASP A 100 0.41 -6.18 4.86
CA ASP A 100 1.81 -6.58 4.66
C ASP A 100 2.31 -6.28 3.24
N ALA A 101 1.37 -5.96 2.34
CA ALA A 101 1.70 -5.53 1.00
C ALA A 101 2.42 -4.17 1.02
N ASP A 102 3.31 -4.01 0.09
CA ASP A 102 4.11 -2.80 -0.06
C ASP A 102 3.31 -1.72 -0.80
N THR A 103 2.30 -1.16 -0.11
CA THR A 103 1.38 -0.19 -0.68
C THR A 103 1.19 1.01 0.25
N GLU A 104 0.98 2.18 -0.35
CA GLU A 104 0.75 3.42 0.38
C GLU A 104 -0.71 3.60 0.76
N ALA A 105 -1.64 2.91 0.08
CA ALA A 105 -3.06 3.04 0.37
C ALA A 105 -3.83 1.74 0.16
N VAL A 106 -4.87 1.55 0.97
CA VAL A 106 -5.89 0.51 0.78
C VAL A 106 -7.27 1.13 0.93
N VAL A 107 -8.12 0.92 -0.08
CA VAL A 107 -9.50 1.38 -0.11
C VAL A 107 -10.40 0.19 -0.39
N MET A 108 -11.40 -0.01 0.44
CA MET A 108 -12.38 -1.08 0.23
C MET A 108 -13.46 -0.60 -0.76
N LYS A 109 -13.80 -1.44 -1.74
CA LYS A 109 -14.87 -1.13 -2.71
C LYS A 109 -16.25 -1.01 -2.05
N SER A 110 -16.41 -1.53 -0.83
CA SER A 110 -17.61 -1.37 0.01
C SER A 110 -17.71 0.02 0.67
N ASP A 111 -16.64 0.80 0.71
CA ASP A 111 -16.68 2.18 1.17
C ASP A 111 -17.25 3.12 0.10
N ASN A 112 -17.52 4.37 0.50
CA ASN A 112 -17.96 5.39 -0.46
C ASN A 112 -16.89 5.62 -1.54
N ALA A 113 -17.32 5.79 -2.79
CA ALA A 113 -16.39 6.01 -3.91
C ALA A 113 -15.48 7.25 -3.72
N GLY A 114 -15.90 8.24 -2.93
CA GLY A 114 -15.08 9.39 -2.54
C GLY A 114 -13.81 9.02 -1.78
N GLU A 115 -13.78 7.86 -1.11
CA GLU A 115 -12.59 7.35 -0.40
C GLU A 115 -11.41 7.11 -1.37
N LEU A 116 -11.71 6.67 -2.61
CA LEU A 116 -10.67 6.51 -3.63
C LEU A 116 -10.08 7.86 -4.04
N VAL A 117 -10.90 8.91 -4.16
CA VAL A 117 -10.44 10.27 -4.42
C VAL A 117 -9.56 10.78 -3.27
N MET A 118 -9.98 10.52 -2.02
CA MET A 118 -9.21 10.89 -0.82
C MET A 118 -7.86 10.17 -0.78
N ALA A 119 -7.82 8.88 -1.16
CA ALA A 119 -6.57 8.12 -1.27
C ALA A 119 -5.61 8.79 -2.27
N VAL A 120 -6.06 9.04 -3.50
CA VAL A 120 -5.23 9.68 -4.53
C VAL A 120 -4.74 11.06 -4.09
N ARG A 121 -5.59 11.88 -3.46
CA ARG A 121 -5.18 13.20 -2.91
C ARG A 121 -4.13 13.07 -1.80
N SER A 122 -4.30 12.08 -0.92
CA SER A 122 -3.37 11.83 0.18
C SER A 122 -1.99 11.41 -0.35
N LEU A 123 -1.98 10.51 -1.33
CA LEU A 123 -0.75 10.05 -1.97
C LEU A 123 -0.05 11.22 -2.68
N SER A 124 -0.78 12.04 -3.44
CA SER A 124 -0.22 13.23 -4.09
C SER A 124 0.41 14.22 -3.10
N ALA A 125 -0.03 14.20 -1.83
CA ALA A 125 0.56 14.98 -0.75
C ALA A 125 1.68 14.21 0.00
N GLY A 126 2.11 13.05 -0.51
CA GLY A 126 3.15 12.21 0.11
C GLY A 126 2.70 11.50 1.39
N LYS A 127 1.40 11.29 1.58
CA LYS A 127 0.81 10.64 2.76
C LYS A 127 0.12 9.36 2.37
N GLY A 128 0.24 8.31 3.19
CA GLY A 128 -0.55 7.09 3.02
C GLY A 128 -2.03 7.30 3.35
N TYR A 129 -2.88 6.37 2.85
CA TYR A 129 -4.31 6.41 3.09
C TYR A 129 -4.91 5.02 3.31
N TYR A 130 -5.77 4.88 4.30
CA TYR A 130 -6.50 3.66 4.59
C TYR A 130 -7.96 4.00 4.83
N SER A 131 -8.85 3.37 4.07
CA SER A 131 -10.28 3.64 4.13
C SER A 131 -10.89 3.21 5.48
N PRO A 132 -12.04 3.79 5.88
CA PRO A 132 -12.67 3.50 7.17
C PRO A 132 -12.94 2.01 7.39
N THR A 133 -13.45 1.30 6.37
CA THR A 133 -13.71 -0.14 6.48
C THR A 133 -12.42 -0.92 6.65
N PHE A 134 -11.36 -0.63 5.90
CA PHE A 134 -10.07 -1.29 6.08
C PHE A 134 -9.50 -1.06 7.49
N CYS A 135 -9.56 0.18 8.00
CA CYS A 135 -9.15 0.49 9.37
C CYS A 135 -9.93 -0.29 10.42
N ARG A 136 -11.26 -0.45 10.23
CA ARG A 136 -12.12 -1.25 11.12
C ARG A 136 -11.73 -2.73 11.09
N LEU A 137 -11.54 -3.32 9.90
CA LEU A 137 -11.14 -4.71 9.73
C LEU A 137 -9.77 -4.99 10.36
N MET A 138 -8.82 -4.08 10.16
CA MET A 138 -7.52 -4.12 10.83
C MET A 138 -7.63 -4.02 12.34
N GLY A 139 -8.56 -3.21 12.86
CA GLY A 139 -8.85 -3.09 14.30
C GLY A 139 -9.44 -4.37 14.90
N ALA A 140 -10.31 -5.06 14.17
CA ALA A 140 -10.88 -6.34 14.58
C ALA A 140 -9.82 -7.46 14.66
N GLN A 141 -8.80 -7.43 13.82
CA GLN A 141 -7.67 -8.38 13.89
C GLN A 141 -6.75 -8.15 15.11
N LYS A 142 -6.84 -6.98 15.76
CA LYS A 142 -6.04 -6.65 16.96
C LYS A 142 -6.33 -7.52 18.18
N GLN A 143 -7.29 -8.41 18.13
CA GLN A 143 -7.60 -9.33 19.25
C GLN A 143 -6.62 -10.50 19.40
N GLN A 144 -5.55 -10.58 18.59
CA GLN A 144 -4.41 -11.43 18.86
C GLN A 144 -3.19 -10.57 19.22
N PRO A 145 -2.97 -10.24 20.50
CA PRO A 145 -1.86 -9.40 20.92
C PRO A 145 -0.52 -10.06 20.53
N GLY A 146 0.33 -9.32 19.84
CA GLY A 146 1.74 -9.70 19.67
C GLY A 146 2.08 -10.50 18.42
N ARG A 147 1.15 -10.86 17.54
CA ARG A 147 1.52 -11.52 16.27
C ARG A 147 2.00 -10.51 15.24
N LEU A 148 3.31 -10.47 15.05
CA LEU A 148 3.96 -9.66 14.01
C LEU A 148 3.99 -10.44 12.70
N SER A 149 3.76 -9.75 11.57
CA SER A 149 3.99 -10.31 10.24
C SER A 149 5.48 -10.40 9.94
N ARG A 150 5.84 -11.17 8.91
CA ARG A 150 7.23 -11.24 8.44
C ARG A 150 7.81 -9.85 8.14
N ARG A 151 7.02 -9.01 7.47
CA ARG A 151 7.43 -7.65 7.09
C ARG A 151 7.63 -6.74 8.31
N GLU A 152 6.78 -6.86 9.31
CA GLU A 152 6.92 -6.12 10.57
C GLU A 152 8.19 -6.53 11.32
N VAL A 153 8.53 -7.82 11.30
CA VAL A 153 9.80 -8.32 11.88
C VAL A 153 11.00 -7.73 11.14
N GLU A 154 11.01 -7.73 9.80
CA GLU A 154 12.06 -7.10 8.99
C GLU A 154 12.25 -5.61 9.32
N VAL A 155 11.14 -4.87 9.50
CA VAL A 155 11.18 -3.45 9.91
C VAL A 155 11.77 -3.29 11.32
N ILE A 156 11.42 -4.16 12.27
CA ILE A 156 11.98 -4.14 13.63
C ILE A 156 13.49 -4.42 13.59
N GLU A 157 13.92 -5.42 12.83
CA GLU A 157 15.36 -5.77 12.70
C GLU A 157 16.19 -4.60 12.15
N LEU A 158 15.70 -3.94 11.09
CA LEU A 158 16.40 -2.78 10.54
C LEU A 158 16.36 -1.57 11.49
N THR A 159 15.27 -1.42 12.25
CA THR A 159 15.18 -0.38 13.29
C THR A 159 16.16 -0.66 14.43
N ALA A 160 16.32 -1.92 14.85
CA ALA A 160 17.28 -2.33 15.87
C ALA A 160 18.73 -2.04 15.47
N ARG A 161 19.03 -2.13 14.17
CA ARG A 161 20.35 -1.74 13.60
C ARG A 161 20.53 -0.23 13.46
N GLY A 162 19.58 0.58 13.87
CA GLY A 162 19.64 2.04 13.83
C GLY A 162 19.49 2.67 12.44
N LEU A 163 18.98 1.93 11.46
CA LEU A 163 18.84 2.46 10.11
C LEU A 163 17.73 3.54 10.04
N PRO A 164 17.99 4.67 9.36
CA PRO A 164 16.95 5.66 9.08
C PRO A 164 15.90 5.10 8.10
N ALA A 165 14.68 5.65 8.12
CA ALA A 165 13.58 5.17 7.29
C ALA A 165 13.90 5.16 5.78
N THR A 166 14.70 6.11 5.31
CA THR A 166 15.15 6.20 3.91
C THR A 166 16.05 5.02 3.50
N GLU A 167 16.96 4.59 4.34
CA GLU A 167 17.81 3.43 4.07
C GLU A 167 17.04 2.11 4.20
N MET A 168 16.13 2.02 5.18
CA MET A 168 15.23 0.90 5.33
C MET A 168 14.36 0.74 4.07
N ALA A 169 13.83 1.86 3.55
CA ALA A 169 13.03 1.91 2.34
C ALA A 169 13.77 1.30 1.14
N VAL A 170 15.02 1.70 0.91
CA VAL A 170 15.86 1.15 -0.17
C VAL A 170 16.07 -0.37 0.01
N ARG A 171 16.43 -0.83 1.23
CA ARG A 171 16.69 -2.26 1.50
C ARG A 171 15.47 -3.14 1.34
N LEU A 172 14.31 -2.60 1.68
CA LEU A 172 13.04 -3.31 1.65
C LEU A 172 12.28 -3.12 0.34
N GLY A 173 12.76 -2.26 -0.57
CA GLY A 173 12.11 -1.96 -1.86
C GLY A 173 10.79 -1.21 -1.71
N ILE A 174 10.64 -0.35 -0.70
CA ILE A 174 9.40 0.37 -0.36
C ILE A 174 9.64 1.86 -0.16
N SER A 175 8.59 2.66 -0.02
CA SER A 175 8.73 4.08 0.29
C SER A 175 9.09 4.30 1.77
N ALA A 176 9.76 5.43 2.08
CA ALA A 176 10.01 5.83 3.47
C ALA A 176 8.70 6.05 4.25
N ASN A 177 7.64 6.51 3.58
CA ASN A 177 6.32 6.66 4.18
C ASN A 177 5.71 5.32 4.57
N THR A 178 5.93 4.27 3.77
CA THR A 178 5.51 2.90 4.06
C THR A 178 6.26 2.35 5.29
N ILE A 179 7.56 2.65 5.44
CA ILE A 179 8.32 2.32 6.66
C ILE A 179 7.71 2.97 7.90
N GLU A 180 7.41 4.27 7.84
CA GLU A 180 6.80 4.97 8.98
C GLU A 180 5.40 4.46 9.31
N PHE A 181 4.66 4.01 8.30
CA PHE A 181 3.39 3.33 8.52
C PHE A 181 3.58 2.00 9.24
N HIS A 182 4.50 1.13 8.78
CA HIS A 182 4.80 -0.13 9.47
C HIS A 182 5.26 0.12 10.92
N ARG A 183 6.15 1.09 11.16
CA ARG A 183 6.60 1.44 12.51
C ARG A 183 5.42 1.81 13.43
N ARG A 184 4.52 2.70 12.96
CA ARG A 184 3.34 3.09 13.75
C ARG A 184 2.45 1.89 14.06
N ARG A 185 2.23 1.02 13.09
CA ARG A 185 1.44 -0.19 13.24
C ARG A 185 2.06 -1.17 14.22
N ILE A 186 3.36 -1.40 14.15
CA ILE A 186 4.10 -2.27 15.08
C ILE A 186 4.00 -1.70 16.50
N MET A 187 4.27 -0.42 16.69
CA MET A 187 4.17 0.24 17.99
C MET A 187 2.77 0.07 18.59
N GLN A 188 1.73 0.21 17.77
CA GLN A 188 0.35 0.01 18.20
C GLN A 188 0.06 -1.47 18.57
N LYS A 189 0.56 -2.44 17.78
CA LYS A 189 0.43 -3.88 18.07
C LYS A 189 1.14 -4.29 19.38
N LEU A 190 2.29 -3.69 19.63
CA LEU A 190 3.12 -3.99 20.81
C LEU A 190 2.73 -3.15 22.04
N GLY A 191 1.87 -2.15 21.89
CA GLY A 191 1.46 -1.25 22.96
C GLY A 191 2.58 -0.34 23.45
N VAL A 192 3.45 0.13 22.56
CA VAL A 192 4.65 0.94 22.87
C VAL A 192 4.61 2.28 22.15
N ALA A 193 5.34 3.28 22.69
CA ALA A 193 5.27 4.65 22.22
C ALA A 193 6.44 5.08 21.32
N ASN A 194 7.53 4.32 21.30
CA ASN A 194 8.74 4.70 20.54
C ASN A 194 9.50 3.48 20.00
N ALA A 195 10.43 3.75 19.09
CA ALA A 195 11.21 2.72 18.38
C ALA A 195 12.08 1.87 19.32
N ALA A 196 12.65 2.44 20.37
CA ALA A 196 13.48 1.70 21.32
C ALA A 196 12.65 0.70 22.14
N GLU A 197 11.47 1.12 22.61
CA GLU A 197 10.52 0.24 23.27
C GLU A 197 9.97 -0.83 22.31
N MET A 198 9.77 -0.49 21.04
CA MET A 198 9.33 -1.43 20.01
C MET A 198 10.29 -2.60 19.86
N VAL A 199 11.59 -2.32 19.73
CA VAL A 199 12.66 -3.34 19.63
C VAL A 199 12.72 -4.18 20.91
N ARG A 200 12.75 -3.54 22.08
CA ARG A 200 12.78 -4.23 23.38
C ARG A 200 11.57 -5.17 23.53
N ARG A 201 10.35 -4.68 23.25
CA ARG A 201 9.13 -5.45 23.41
C ARG A 201 9.04 -6.63 22.44
N ALA A 202 9.50 -6.47 21.20
CA ALA A 202 9.59 -7.56 20.25
C ALA A 202 10.53 -8.68 20.75
N THR A 203 11.68 -8.32 21.31
CA THR A 203 12.64 -9.26 21.90
C THR A 203 12.07 -10.01 23.10
N GLU A 204 11.37 -9.31 24.01
CA GLU A 204 10.67 -9.91 25.17
C GLU A 204 9.61 -10.93 24.77
N LEU A 205 8.95 -10.73 23.64
CA LEU A 205 7.94 -11.65 23.08
C LEU A 205 8.55 -12.82 22.30
N GLY A 206 9.88 -12.96 22.30
CA GLY A 206 10.59 -14.09 21.70
C GLY A 206 10.84 -13.95 20.18
N TRP A 207 10.61 -12.79 19.61
CA TRP A 207 10.99 -12.52 18.23
C TRP A 207 12.51 -12.40 18.13
N LYS A 208 13.13 -13.25 17.30
CA LYS A 208 14.57 -13.18 17.04
C LYS A 208 14.86 -11.92 16.23
N VAL A 209 15.21 -10.85 16.91
CA VAL A 209 15.72 -9.63 16.28
C VAL A 209 17.23 -9.83 16.10
N ASN A 210 17.64 -10.17 14.88
CA ASN A 210 19.06 -10.27 14.53
C ASN A 210 19.65 -8.86 14.49
N ILE A 211 20.31 -8.46 15.55
CA ILE A 211 21.01 -7.18 15.72
C ILE A 211 22.36 -7.22 14.99
#